data_2b42d652988d4ce6fa59737f9e667ef5
#
_entry.id   2b42d652988d4ce6fa59737f9e667ef5
#
_cell.length_a   1.000
_cell.length_b   1.000
_cell.length_c   1.000
_cell.angle_alpha   90.00
_cell.angle_beta   90.00
_cell.angle_gamma   90.00
#
_symmetry.space_group_name_H-M   'P 1'
#
loop_
_entity.id
_entity.type
_entity.pdbx_description
1 polymer ?
#
loop_
_entity_poly.entity_id
_entity_poly.type
_entity_poly.pdbx_seq_one_letter_code
_entity_poly.pdbx_strand_id
1 'polypeptide(L)'
;PHLADNPVERLVKMLLAVLDKPLDDGTEHFQPSTVVVTTIDVGNPVANVIPARAEARINVRFNNLHTGAGVGNLLRRRLDDIGGGYDLDARVSGESFLFPPGPLSNLVAGAVEKATGKRPEFSTAGGTSDARFIKDHCPVCEYGMTNQTAHKADENALISDIRLLSDIYQSVLDGFFADPG
;
A
#
# COMPACT_ATOMS: atom_id res chain seq x y z
N PRO A 1 -37.44 16.01 -11.48
CA PRO A 1 -36.13 15.72 -10.81
C PRO A 1 -36.29 14.80 -9.59
N HIS A 2 -37.31 15.03 -8.73
CA HIS A 2 -37.52 14.28 -7.47
C HIS A 2 -37.87 12.79 -7.63
N LEU A 3 -38.19 12.33 -8.81
CA LEU A 3 -38.46 10.92 -9.14
C LEU A 3 -37.29 10.25 -9.89
N ALA A 4 -36.25 11.00 -10.20
CA ALA A 4 -35.13 10.45 -10.96
C ALA A 4 -34.08 9.87 -10.02
N ASP A 5 -33.64 8.66 -10.35
CA ASP A 5 -32.48 8.05 -9.71
C ASP A 5 -31.19 8.66 -10.29
N ASN A 6 -30.47 9.41 -9.45
CA ASN A 6 -29.24 10.09 -9.87
C ASN A 6 -28.01 9.31 -9.40
N PRO A 7 -27.28 8.64 -10.32
CA PRO A 7 -26.11 7.86 -9.97
C PRO A 7 -24.97 8.71 -9.39
N VAL A 8 -24.87 9.99 -9.72
CA VAL A 8 -23.86 10.90 -9.16
C VAL A 8 -24.11 11.14 -7.67
N GLU A 9 -25.35 11.46 -7.29
CA GLU A 9 -25.70 11.68 -5.88
C GLU A 9 -25.54 10.41 -5.05
N ARG A 10 -25.88 9.26 -5.64
CA ARG A 10 -25.67 7.95 -5.02
C ARG A 10 -24.20 7.68 -4.83
N LEU A 11 -23.36 7.87 -5.86
CA LEU A 11 -21.91 7.68 -5.77
C LEU A 11 -21.30 8.56 -4.68
N VAL A 12 -21.69 9.82 -4.57
CA VAL A 12 -21.22 10.73 -3.51
C VAL A 12 -21.54 10.15 -2.13
N LYS A 13 -22.79 9.67 -1.89
CA LYS A 13 -23.18 9.06 -0.62
C LYS A 13 -22.37 7.80 -0.33
N MET A 14 -22.15 6.95 -1.32
CA MET A 14 -21.34 5.73 -1.21
C MET A 14 -19.89 6.06 -0.87
N LEU A 15 -19.28 7.04 -1.53
CA LEU A 15 -17.90 7.47 -1.23
C LEU A 15 -17.79 8.04 0.19
N LEU A 16 -18.75 8.84 0.62
CA LEU A 16 -18.79 9.33 2.00
C LEU A 16 -18.88 8.17 3.00
N ALA A 17 -19.74 7.17 2.76
CA ALA A 17 -19.87 6.01 3.65
C ALA A 17 -18.57 5.18 3.71
N VAL A 18 -17.83 5.11 2.60
CA VAL A 18 -16.55 4.43 2.56
C VAL A 18 -15.47 5.19 3.33
N LEU A 19 -15.48 6.53 3.29
CA LEU A 19 -14.49 7.40 3.91
C LEU A 19 -14.79 7.78 5.37
N ASP A 20 -16.07 7.75 5.80
CA ASP A 20 -16.53 8.27 7.09
C ASP A 20 -15.87 7.57 8.30
N LYS A 21 -15.58 6.29 8.18
CA LYS A 21 -15.02 5.50 9.28
C LYS A 21 -13.66 4.94 8.88
N PRO A 22 -12.64 5.10 9.72
CA PRO A 22 -11.37 4.40 9.53
C PRO A 22 -11.60 2.88 9.46
N LEU A 23 -10.69 2.17 8.85
CA LEU A 23 -10.73 0.70 8.81
C LEU A 23 -10.23 0.11 10.12
N ASP A 24 -9.22 0.75 10.72
CA ASP A 24 -8.56 0.39 11.97
C ASP A 24 -7.70 1.56 12.48
N ASP A 25 -7.12 1.40 13.68
CA ASP A 25 -6.23 2.36 14.31
C ASP A 25 -4.74 2.02 14.13
N GLY A 26 -4.43 1.01 13.33
CA GLY A 26 -3.08 0.49 13.17
C GLY A 26 -2.70 -0.55 14.23
N THR A 27 -1.42 -0.93 14.24
CA THR A 27 -0.84 -1.85 15.22
C THR A 27 0.51 -1.31 15.71
N GLU A 28 1.17 -2.01 16.63
CA GLU A 28 2.54 -1.69 17.04
C GLU A 28 3.51 -1.59 15.85
N HIS A 29 3.26 -2.38 14.81
CA HIS A 29 4.16 -2.50 13.65
C HIS A 29 3.64 -1.83 12.39
N PHE A 30 2.36 -1.50 12.31
CA PHE A 30 1.74 -0.94 11.11
C PHE A 30 0.97 0.34 11.40
N GLN A 31 1.08 1.28 10.49
CA GLN A 31 0.21 2.44 10.45
C GLN A 31 -1.26 2.02 10.22
N PRO A 32 -2.23 2.85 10.57
CA PRO A 32 -3.63 2.63 10.22
C PRO A 32 -3.83 2.39 8.73
N SER A 33 -4.75 1.50 8.41
CA SER A 33 -5.15 1.27 7.02
C SER A 33 -5.81 2.51 6.43
N THR A 34 -5.53 2.78 5.16
CA THR A 34 -6.00 3.99 4.48
C THR A 34 -6.87 3.68 3.28
N VAL A 35 -7.89 4.53 3.08
CA VAL A 35 -8.75 4.52 1.90
C VAL A 35 -8.63 5.86 1.20
N VAL A 36 -8.30 5.85 -0.09
CA VAL A 36 -8.13 7.06 -0.89
C VAL A 36 -8.94 6.95 -2.17
N VAL A 37 -9.79 7.93 -2.42
CA VAL A 37 -10.47 8.07 -3.72
C VAL A 37 -9.46 8.64 -4.72
N THR A 38 -9.20 7.92 -5.79
CA THR A 38 -8.18 8.29 -6.79
C THR A 38 -8.78 8.91 -8.04
N THR A 39 -9.99 8.51 -8.42
CA THR A 39 -10.72 9.12 -9.53
C THR A 39 -12.22 9.13 -9.27
N ILE A 40 -12.92 10.11 -9.86
CA ILE A 40 -14.37 10.15 -9.99
C ILE A 40 -14.65 10.55 -11.43
N ASP A 41 -15.34 9.68 -12.18
CA ASP A 41 -15.64 9.85 -13.58
C ASP A 41 -17.16 9.78 -13.83
N VAL A 42 -17.68 10.81 -14.41
CA VAL A 42 -19.10 10.89 -14.80
C VAL A 42 -19.27 11.02 -16.31
N GLY A 43 -18.35 11.73 -16.98
CA GLY A 43 -18.34 11.93 -18.43
C GLY A 43 -19.59 12.63 -18.98
N ASN A 44 -20.31 13.41 -18.17
CA ASN A 44 -21.54 14.10 -18.58
C ASN A 44 -21.27 15.51 -19.08
N PRO A 45 -21.36 15.78 -20.40
CA PRO A 45 -21.10 17.11 -20.96
C PRO A 45 -22.31 18.05 -20.84
N VAL A 46 -23.48 17.55 -20.39
CA VAL A 46 -24.75 18.30 -20.43
C VAL A 46 -25.27 18.55 -19.04
N ALA A 47 -25.29 19.82 -18.63
CA ALA A 47 -25.58 20.21 -17.23
C ALA A 47 -27.03 19.96 -16.76
N ASN A 48 -28.00 19.87 -17.66
CA ASN A 48 -29.42 19.67 -17.35
C ASN A 48 -29.93 18.25 -17.58
N VAL A 49 -29.02 17.28 -17.77
CA VAL A 49 -29.34 15.86 -17.95
C VAL A 49 -28.64 15.05 -16.87
N ILE A 50 -29.38 14.18 -16.21
CA ILE A 50 -28.82 13.21 -15.27
C ILE A 50 -28.07 12.14 -16.07
N PRO A 51 -26.78 11.85 -15.75
CA PRO A 51 -26.03 10.84 -16.45
C PRO A 51 -26.58 9.43 -16.17
N ALA A 52 -26.34 8.51 -17.08
CA ALA A 52 -26.74 7.11 -16.90
C ALA A 52 -25.81 6.34 -15.94
N ARG A 53 -24.58 6.84 -15.72
CA ARG A 53 -23.53 6.16 -14.94
C ARG A 53 -22.63 7.18 -14.26
N ALA A 54 -22.12 6.81 -13.11
CA ALA A 54 -21.02 7.48 -12.42
C ALA A 54 -20.08 6.43 -11.85
N GLU A 55 -18.78 6.66 -11.94
CA GLU A 55 -17.75 5.73 -11.50
C GLU A 55 -16.76 6.42 -10.57
N ALA A 56 -16.19 5.64 -9.65
CA ALA A 56 -15.04 6.05 -8.88
C ALA A 56 -14.03 4.91 -8.73
N ARG A 57 -12.77 5.28 -8.56
CA ARG A 57 -11.72 4.34 -8.15
C ARG A 57 -11.23 4.72 -6.78
N ILE A 58 -11.07 3.70 -5.94
CA ILE A 58 -10.51 3.83 -4.62
C ILE A 58 -9.29 2.93 -4.50
N ASN A 59 -8.26 3.43 -3.82
CA ASN A 59 -7.09 2.66 -3.44
C ASN A 59 -7.15 2.43 -1.93
N VAL A 60 -6.96 1.18 -1.50
CA VAL A 60 -6.91 0.82 -0.09
C VAL A 60 -5.55 0.21 0.22
N ARG A 61 -4.88 0.77 1.21
CA ARG A 61 -3.70 0.17 1.82
C ARG A 61 -4.09 -0.34 3.19
N PHE A 62 -3.95 -1.62 3.42
CA PHE A 62 -4.37 -2.25 4.67
C PHE A 62 -3.19 -2.99 5.34
N ASN A 63 -3.26 -3.03 6.66
CA ASN A 63 -2.28 -3.68 7.52
C ASN A 63 -2.70 -5.14 7.84
N ASN A 64 -1.97 -5.79 8.73
CA ASN A 64 -2.15 -7.20 9.09
C ASN A 64 -3.41 -7.50 9.96
N LEU A 65 -4.21 -6.50 10.29
CA LEU A 65 -5.54 -6.69 10.89
C LEU A 65 -6.59 -7.13 9.87
N HIS A 66 -6.28 -6.98 8.58
CA HIS A 66 -7.20 -7.26 7.50
C HIS A 66 -6.59 -8.22 6.48
N THR A 67 -7.47 -8.85 5.72
CA THR A 67 -7.16 -9.50 4.45
C THR A 67 -7.81 -8.72 3.32
N GLY A 68 -7.30 -8.84 2.10
CA GLY A 68 -7.90 -8.18 0.94
C GLY A 68 -9.38 -8.54 0.74
N ALA A 69 -9.74 -9.81 0.95
CA ALA A 69 -11.13 -10.27 0.94
C ALA A 69 -11.96 -9.64 2.07
N GLY A 70 -11.38 -9.52 3.27
CA GLY A 70 -12.01 -8.88 4.42
C GLY A 70 -12.33 -7.40 4.18
N VAL A 71 -11.37 -6.67 3.61
CA VAL A 71 -11.56 -5.26 3.20
C VAL A 71 -12.65 -5.16 2.13
N GLY A 72 -12.63 -6.00 1.10
CA GLY A 72 -13.67 -6.02 0.06
C GLY A 72 -15.07 -6.22 0.64
N ASN A 73 -15.22 -7.16 1.59
CA ASN A 73 -16.49 -7.41 2.27
C ASN A 73 -16.92 -6.24 3.18
N LEU A 74 -15.96 -5.57 3.84
CA LEU A 74 -16.25 -4.39 4.66
C LEU A 74 -16.77 -3.24 3.81
N LEU A 75 -16.09 -2.97 2.68
CA LEU A 75 -16.52 -1.93 1.76
C LEU A 75 -17.90 -2.25 1.18
N ARG A 76 -18.15 -3.50 0.78
CA ARG A 76 -19.46 -3.92 0.28
C ARG A 76 -20.57 -3.64 1.30
N ARG A 77 -20.39 -4.00 2.57
CA ARG A 77 -21.37 -3.70 3.62
C ARG A 77 -21.66 -2.19 3.75
N ARG A 78 -20.62 -1.35 3.72
CA ARG A 78 -20.79 0.12 3.78
C ARG A 78 -21.58 0.65 2.58
N LEU A 79 -21.42 0.06 1.40
CA LEU A 79 -22.15 0.44 0.20
C LEU A 79 -23.60 -0.07 0.24
N ASP A 80 -23.82 -1.30 0.70
CA ASP A 80 -25.14 -1.90 0.83
C ASP A 80 -26.03 -1.10 1.79
N ASP A 81 -25.46 -0.53 2.86
CA ASP A 81 -26.16 0.33 3.82
C ASP A 81 -26.72 1.61 3.17
N ILE A 82 -26.12 2.09 2.09
CA ILE A 82 -26.63 3.23 1.32
C ILE A 82 -27.79 2.83 0.40
N GLY A 83 -27.80 1.58 -0.05
CA GLY A 83 -28.80 1.03 -0.95
C GLY A 83 -28.66 1.50 -2.40
N GLY A 84 -29.54 0.96 -3.25
CA GLY A 84 -29.50 1.19 -4.70
C GLY A 84 -28.53 0.25 -5.43
N GLY A 85 -28.58 0.26 -6.75
CA GLY A 85 -27.72 -0.59 -7.58
C GLY A 85 -26.31 -0.03 -7.71
N TYR A 86 -25.30 -0.88 -7.56
CA TYR A 86 -23.90 -0.59 -7.84
C TYR A 86 -23.14 -1.87 -8.25
N ASP A 87 -22.04 -1.70 -8.94
CA ASP A 87 -21.07 -2.74 -9.21
C ASP A 87 -19.78 -2.43 -8.43
N LEU A 88 -19.23 -3.42 -7.74
CA LEU A 88 -17.95 -3.33 -7.04
C LEU A 88 -16.98 -4.38 -7.59
N ASP A 89 -15.97 -3.94 -8.34
CA ASP A 89 -14.82 -4.76 -8.74
C ASP A 89 -13.67 -4.50 -7.76
N ALA A 90 -13.33 -5.50 -6.95
CA ALA A 90 -12.25 -5.42 -5.96
C ALA A 90 -11.08 -6.31 -6.40
N ARG A 91 -9.90 -5.70 -6.57
CA ARG A 91 -8.67 -6.39 -6.96
C ARG A 91 -7.64 -6.26 -5.86
N VAL A 92 -7.16 -7.40 -5.37
CA VAL A 92 -6.11 -7.47 -4.35
C VAL A 92 -4.77 -7.64 -5.04
N SER A 93 -3.88 -6.66 -4.89
CA SER A 93 -2.52 -6.73 -5.46
C SER A 93 -1.52 -7.45 -4.54
N GLY A 94 -1.84 -7.61 -3.27
CA GLY A 94 -1.04 -8.32 -2.28
C GLY A 94 -1.63 -8.20 -0.88
N GLU A 95 -1.31 -9.17 -0.05
CA GLU A 95 -1.62 -9.16 1.38
C GLU A 95 -0.49 -8.49 2.15
N SER A 96 -0.81 -7.85 3.29
CA SER A 96 0.21 -7.38 4.21
C SER A 96 0.97 -8.54 4.83
N PHE A 97 2.22 -8.33 5.18
CA PHE A 97 3.03 -9.32 5.87
C PHE A 97 3.99 -8.66 6.84
N LEU A 98 4.41 -9.40 7.85
CA LEU A 98 5.40 -8.99 8.83
C LEU A 98 6.32 -10.17 9.11
N PHE A 99 7.63 -9.94 8.98
CA PHE A 99 8.65 -10.81 9.52
C PHE A 99 9.25 -10.16 10.76
N PRO A 100 9.23 -10.83 11.91
CA PRO A 100 9.93 -10.34 13.09
C PRO A 100 11.44 -10.26 12.81
N PRO A 101 12.17 -9.36 13.49
CA PRO A 101 13.63 -9.32 13.39
C PRO A 101 14.26 -10.69 13.63
N GLY A 102 15.17 -11.09 12.73
CA GLY A 102 15.80 -12.40 12.73
C GLY A 102 17.22 -12.37 12.16
N PRO A 103 17.85 -13.52 11.93
CA PRO A 103 19.23 -13.58 11.43
C PRO A 103 19.47 -12.75 10.18
N LEU A 104 18.59 -12.87 9.16
CA LEU A 104 18.71 -12.12 7.90
C LEU A 104 18.61 -10.61 8.14
N SER A 105 17.59 -10.14 8.83
CA SER A 105 17.40 -8.70 9.07
C SER A 105 18.52 -8.11 9.95
N ASN A 106 19.05 -8.88 10.90
CA ASN A 106 20.19 -8.45 11.70
C ASN A 106 21.48 -8.39 10.88
N LEU A 107 21.68 -9.33 9.96
CA LEU A 107 22.81 -9.32 9.01
C LEU A 107 22.75 -8.06 8.13
N VAL A 108 21.58 -7.75 7.55
CA VAL A 108 21.38 -6.54 6.75
C VAL A 108 21.63 -5.29 7.59
N ALA A 109 21.06 -5.21 8.81
CA ALA A 109 21.25 -4.07 9.70
C ALA A 109 22.72 -3.86 10.07
N GLY A 110 23.48 -4.94 10.32
CA GLY A 110 24.91 -4.88 10.59
C GLY A 110 25.74 -4.40 9.39
N ALA A 111 25.42 -4.85 8.18
CA ALA A 111 26.06 -4.39 6.96
C ALA A 111 25.80 -2.89 6.70
N VAL A 112 24.57 -2.43 6.91
CA VAL A 112 24.20 -1.01 6.83
C VAL A 112 24.97 -0.19 7.86
N GLU A 113 24.98 -0.61 9.12
CA GLU A 113 25.68 0.09 10.20
C GLU A 113 27.18 0.21 9.91
N LYS A 114 27.80 -0.87 9.42
CA LYS A 114 29.21 -0.86 9.03
C LYS A 114 29.52 0.12 7.90
N ALA A 115 28.64 0.22 6.91
CA ALA A 115 28.83 1.06 5.74
C ALA A 115 28.48 2.55 5.98
N THR A 116 27.48 2.81 6.85
CA THR A 116 26.94 4.18 7.04
C THR A 116 27.28 4.81 8.40
N GLY A 117 27.76 3.99 9.36
CA GLY A 117 27.95 4.39 10.76
C GLY A 117 26.64 4.52 11.55
N LYS A 118 25.50 4.14 10.98
CA LYS A 118 24.17 4.23 11.60
C LYS A 118 23.42 2.91 11.46
N ARG A 119 22.92 2.40 12.57
CA ARG A 119 22.03 1.23 12.54
C ARG A 119 20.65 1.62 12.03
N PRO A 120 20.11 0.92 11.04
CA PRO A 120 18.76 1.21 10.53
C PRO A 120 17.68 0.77 11.52
N GLU A 121 16.55 1.45 11.50
CA GLU A 121 15.34 1.01 12.21
C GLU A 121 14.58 0.00 11.38
N PHE A 122 14.01 -1.01 12.03
CA PHE A 122 13.08 -1.93 11.41
C PHE A 122 11.70 -1.26 11.29
N SER A 123 11.12 -1.26 10.11
CA SER A 123 9.87 -0.56 9.83
C SER A 123 9.05 -1.30 8.78
N THR A 124 7.73 -1.15 8.85
CA THR A 124 6.79 -1.59 7.83
C THR A 124 6.29 -0.43 6.97
N ALA A 125 6.85 0.76 7.13
CA ALA A 125 6.42 1.99 6.44
C ALA A 125 6.85 2.06 4.95
N GLY A 126 7.58 1.09 4.45
CA GLY A 126 8.01 1.02 3.06
C GLY A 126 6.88 0.78 2.05
N GLY A 127 7.20 0.97 0.78
CA GLY A 127 6.30 0.59 -0.32
C GLY A 127 6.19 -0.92 -0.47
N THR A 128 5.19 -1.36 -1.22
CA THR A 128 5.06 -2.79 -1.59
C THR A 128 6.10 -3.14 -2.64
N SER A 129 6.86 -4.21 -2.42
CA SER A 129 7.86 -4.73 -3.34
C SER A 129 7.54 -6.15 -3.81
N ASP A 130 8.47 -6.75 -4.55
CA ASP A 130 8.41 -8.16 -4.97
C ASP A 130 8.58 -9.15 -3.81
N ALA A 131 8.99 -8.70 -2.63
CA ALA A 131 9.01 -9.49 -1.40
C ALA A 131 7.66 -10.14 -1.10
N ARG A 132 6.56 -9.50 -1.45
CA ARG A 132 5.19 -10.05 -1.34
C ARG A 132 4.99 -11.40 -2.04
N PHE A 133 5.77 -11.71 -3.07
CA PHE A 133 5.69 -12.98 -3.81
C PHE A 133 6.63 -14.05 -3.23
N ILE A 134 7.65 -13.63 -2.48
CA ILE A 134 8.70 -14.50 -1.95
C ILE A 134 8.43 -14.84 -0.47
N LYS A 135 7.71 -13.98 0.23
CA LYS A 135 7.45 -14.05 1.67
C LYS A 135 6.94 -15.41 2.20
N ASP A 136 6.25 -16.17 1.36
CA ASP A 136 5.67 -17.45 1.75
C ASP A 136 6.66 -18.61 1.56
N HIS A 137 7.84 -18.34 1.02
CA HIS A 137 8.88 -19.32 0.71
C HIS A 137 10.15 -19.18 1.56
N CYS A 138 10.49 -17.96 1.96
CA CYS A 138 11.65 -17.69 2.81
C CYS A 138 11.47 -16.36 3.56
N PRO A 139 12.25 -16.13 4.65
CA PRO A 139 12.33 -14.82 5.29
C PRO A 139 12.75 -13.75 4.30
N VAL A 140 12.14 -12.58 4.38
CA VAL A 140 12.46 -11.44 3.53
C VAL A 140 12.80 -10.22 4.38
N CYS A 141 13.73 -9.42 3.89
CA CYS A 141 14.09 -8.13 4.44
C CYS A 141 14.38 -7.18 3.28
N GLU A 142 13.88 -5.98 3.36
CA GLU A 142 14.06 -4.96 2.33
C GLU A 142 14.93 -3.83 2.85
N TYR A 143 15.90 -3.45 2.07
CA TYR A 143 16.71 -2.28 2.30
C TYR A 143 17.00 -1.60 0.94
N GLY A 144 16.82 -0.30 0.87
CA GLY A 144 16.99 0.45 -0.36
C GLY A 144 17.44 1.88 -0.10
N MET A 145 17.57 2.64 -1.18
CA MET A 145 17.90 4.07 -1.11
C MET A 145 16.75 4.86 -0.53
N THR A 146 17.08 5.91 0.26
CA THR A 146 16.13 6.97 0.58
C THR A 146 15.88 7.78 -0.68
N ASN A 147 14.65 7.74 -1.20
CA ASN A 147 14.33 8.44 -2.41
C ASN A 147 13.34 9.58 -2.16
N GLN A 148 13.85 10.80 -2.00
CA GLN A 148 13.03 12.00 -1.79
C GLN A 148 12.27 12.44 -3.05
N THR A 149 12.68 11.94 -4.21
CA THR A 149 12.11 12.30 -5.52
C THR A 149 11.26 11.17 -6.12
N ALA A 150 11.05 10.04 -5.40
CA ALA A 150 10.24 8.92 -5.86
C ALA A 150 8.84 9.39 -6.31
N HIS A 151 8.44 8.94 -7.49
CA HIS A 151 7.14 9.26 -8.12
C HIS A 151 6.93 10.76 -8.41
N LYS A 152 8.00 11.55 -8.49
CA LYS A 152 7.95 12.97 -8.87
C LYS A 152 8.52 13.19 -10.27
N ALA A 153 8.20 14.34 -10.87
CA ALA A 153 8.91 14.79 -12.07
C ALA A 153 10.41 14.92 -11.75
N ASP A 154 11.26 14.56 -12.70
CA ASP A 154 12.72 14.54 -12.56
C ASP A 154 13.22 13.62 -11.42
N GLU A 155 12.58 12.47 -11.24
CA GLU A 155 13.04 11.45 -10.30
C GLU A 155 14.51 11.11 -10.53
N ASN A 156 15.29 11.14 -9.48
CA ASN A 156 16.73 10.95 -9.56
C ASN A 156 17.30 10.29 -8.29
N ALA A 157 18.51 9.76 -8.39
CA ALA A 157 19.28 9.22 -7.28
C ALA A 157 20.74 9.64 -7.39
N LEU A 158 21.42 9.79 -6.26
CA LEU A 158 22.85 10.06 -6.25
C LEU A 158 23.63 8.81 -6.64
N ILE A 159 24.65 8.95 -7.49
CA ILE A 159 25.54 7.84 -7.85
C ILE A 159 26.27 7.29 -6.62
N SER A 160 26.59 8.15 -5.65
CA SER A 160 27.16 7.72 -4.36
C SER A 160 26.27 6.75 -3.61
N ASP A 161 24.94 6.99 -3.61
CA ASP A 161 23.98 6.15 -2.89
C ASP A 161 23.82 4.79 -3.57
N ILE A 162 23.87 4.77 -4.92
CA ILE A 162 23.85 3.51 -5.69
C ILE A 162 25.09 2.67 -5.39
N ARG A 163 26.29 3.29 -5.31
CA ARG A 163 27.53 2.61 -4.96
C ARG A 163 27.50 2.08 -3.53
N LEU A 164 27.07 2.92 -2.58
CA LEU A 164 26.94 2.53 -1.19
C LEU A 164 25.97 1.34 -1.01
N LEU A 165 24.84 1.35 -1.73
CA LEU A 165 23.90 0.24 -1.71
C LEU A 165 24.52 -1.06 -2.26
N SER A 166 25.30 -0.96 -3.34
CA SER A 166 26.05 -2.09 -3.88
C SER A 166 27.03 -2.69 -2.86
N ASP A 167 27.80 -1.85 -2.16
CA ASP A 167 28.75 -2.27 -1.14
C ASP A 167 28.06 -2.93 0.06
N ILE A 168 26.89 -2.41 0.46
CA ILE A 168 26.04 -3.02 1.51
C ILE A 168 25.58 -4.41 1.08
N TYR A 169 25.04 -4.56 -0.12
CA TYR A 169 24.57 -5.85 -0.62
C TYR A 169 25.72 -6.87 -0.75
N GLN A 170 26.88 -6.43 -1.21
CA GLN A 170 28.08 -7.31 -1.23
C GLN A 170 28.41 -7.78 0.19
N SER A 171 28.40 -6.87 1.17
CA SER A 171 28.68 -7.22 2.59
C SER A 171 27.66 -8.19 3.17
N VAL A 172 26.37 -8.06 2.77
CA VAL A 172 25.31 -9.00 3.17
C VAL A 172 25.56 -10.39 2.58
N LEU A 173 25.87 -10.47 1.28
CA LEU A 173 26.18 -11.75 0.61
C LEU A 173 27.41 -12.42 1.23
N ASP A 174 28.48 -11.67 1.45
CA ASP A 174 29.70 -12.18 2.05
C ASP A 174 29.41 -12.74 3.46
N GLY A 175 28.63 -12.02 4.26
CA GLY A 175 28.25 -12.47 5.60
C GLY A 175 27.31 -13.67 5.60
N PHE A 176 26.38 -13.73 4.66
CA PHE A 176 25.44 -14.84 4.53
C PHE A 176 26.12 -16.16 4.15
N PHE A 177 27.10 -16.11 3.26
CA PHE A 177 27.82 -17.30 2.81
C PHE A 177 29.07 -17.63 3.62
N ALA A 178 29.54 -16.72 4.49
CA ALA A 178 30.67 -16.99 5.38
C ALA A 178 30.29 -17.85 6.59
N ASP A 179 29.01 -17.87 6.99
CA ASP A 179 28.52 -18.70 8.10
C ASP A 179 27.58 -19.79 7.51
N PRO A 180 28.13 -20.91 7.04
CA PRO A 180 27.35 -22.02 6.52
C PRO A 180 26.73 -22.83 7.66
N GLY A 181 25.88 -22.19 8.54
CA GLY A 181 25.16 -22.71 9.69
C GLY A 181 25.00 -24.22 9.81
#